data_6206fd9c97bb700411f1c699f5b2499e
#
_entry.id   6206fd9c97bb700411f1c699f5b2499e
#
_cell.length_a   1.000
_cell.length_b   1.000
_cell.length_c   1.000
_cell.angle_alpha   90.00
_cell.angle_beta   90.00
_cell.angle_gamma   90.00
#
_symmetry.space_group_name_H-M   'P 1'
#
loop_
_entity.id
_entity.type
_entity.pdbx_description
1 polymer ?
#
loop_
_entity_poly.entity_id
_entity_poly.type
_entity_poly.pdbx_seq_one_letter_code
_entity_poly.pdbx_strand_id
1 'polypeptide(L)'
;MTMPNSKWVGKKVPIFGIFCFTLFYLQDTIFILTEKGNEMKKFDVKQDVVNRIIEKFETVGEFEMPFKTFGTQNFKTGHRYRGINILLLAMAGYSSPYWGTPKQWIEAGADISGAKCTKIVFWNIKKYEDEESGEEKTVAWAKYYNVLNAEQVTGWEAPVADQKDETQIIIEADAFFNNIGVKTNETFDGRAYYVPSKDIIFMPARENFNATKTSSATETYYSTLAHENVHATKQKSRCDRDMKSYAAEELVAEIGAAMLCEQLSISSEMRDDHVAYIKSWLKALRNDKQFIFTAASKAQEAVDWMNKEQGEQLEDAA
;
A
#
# COMPACT_ATOMS: atom_id res chain seq x y z
N MET A 1 12.91 -43.16 -16.79
CA MET A 1 12.26 -41.96 -17.32
C MET A 1 13.28 -40.82 -17.29
N THR A 2 13.83 -40.47 -18.42
CA THR A 2 14.85 -39.45 -18.62
C THR A 2 14.15 -38.09 -18.69
N MET A 3 14.52 -37.19 -17.82
CA MET A 3 14.02 -35.80 -17.83
C MET A 3 14.68 -34.99 -18.95
N PRO A 4 13.97 -34.07 -19.62
CA PRO A 4 14.54 -33.23 -20.66
C PRO A 4 15.48 -32.18 -20.08
N ASN A 5 16.54 -31.86 -20.81
CA ASN A 5 17.62 -30.93 -20.47
C ASN A 5 17.12 -29.48 -20.33
N SER A 6 16.67 -29.07 -19.15
CA SER A 6 16.52 -27.66 -18.81
C SER A 6 17.79 -27.17 -18.13
N LYS A 7 18.44 -26.17 -18.71
CA LYS A 7 19.64 -25.54 -18.13
C LYS A 7 19.29 -24.84 -16.82
N TRP A 8 19.71 -25.40 -15.73
CA TRP A 8 19.63 -24.79 -14.40
C TRP A 8 20.72 -23.71 -14.27
N VAL A 9 20.35 -22.48 -13.91
CA VAL A 9 21.28 -21.41 -13.57
C VAL A 9 21.16 -21.14 -12.07
N GLY A 10 22.04 -21.70 -11.28
CA GLY A 10 22.18 -21.43 -9.85
C GLY A 10 23.13 -20.26 -9.59
N LYS A 11 22.73 -19.25 -8.84
CA LYS A 11 23.63 -18.24 -8.28
C LYS A 11 23.75 -18.41 -6.77
N LYS A 12 24.99 -18.60 -6.29
CA LYS A 12 25.30 -18.51 -4.86
C LYS A 12 25.33 -17.04 -4.46
N VAL A 13 24.52 -16.64 -3.51
CA VAL A 13 24.55 -15.29 -2.92
C VAL A 13 25.07 -15.44 -1.49
N PRO A 14 26.23 -14.86 -1.15
CA PRO A 14 26.70 -14.85 0.23
C PRO A 14 25.87 -13.88 1.05
N ILE A 15 25.19 -14.36 2.05
CA ILE A 15 24.55 -13.55 3.09
C ILE A 15 25.41 -13.71 4.33
N PHE A 16 25.92 -12.60 4.84
CA PHE A 16 26.67 -12.52 6.10
C PHE A 16 25.78 -13.05 7.24
N GLY A 17 26.23 -14.15 7.88
CA GLY A 17 25.63 -14.73 9.09
C GLY A 17 24.81 -16.00 8.84
N ILE A 18 25.49 -17.16 8.79
CA ILE A 18 25.03 -18.50 9.19
C ILE A 18 23.83 -19.12 8.43
N PHE A 19 23.63 -19.00 7.14
CA PHE A 19 22.95 -20.05 6.34
C PHE A 19 23.06 -19.73 4.86
N CYS A 20 23.70 -20.63 4.11
CA CYS A 20 23.82 -20.53 2.66
C CYS A 20 22.61 -21.22 2.02
N PHE A 21 21.69 -20.47 1.44
CA PHE A 21 20.58 -21.02 0.65
C PHE A 21 20.90 -20.87 -0.84
N THR A 22 20.72 -21.94 -1.61
CA THR A 22 20.78 -21.88 -3.07
C THR A 22 19.37 -21.70 -3.63
N LEU A 23 19.13 -20.59 -4.34
CA LEU A 23 17.85 -20.27 -4.97
C LEU A 23 17.83 -20.78 -6.40
N PHE A 24 16.85 -21.59 -6.73
CA PHE A 24 16.58 -22.05 -8.09
C PHE A 24 15.28 -21.48 -8.61
N TYR A 25 15.24 -21.10 -9.88
CA TYR A 25 14.08 -20.54 -10.55
C TYR A 25 13.57 -21.49 -11.62
N LEU A 26 12.33 -21.88 -11.53
CA LEU A 26 11.62 -22.58 -12.61
C LEU A 26 10.16 -22.08 -12.64
N GLN A 27 9.74 -21.55 -13.79
CA GLN A 27 8.36 -21.17 -14.10
C GLN A 27 7.56 -20.68 -12.86
N ASP A 28 7.63 -19.39 -12.55
CA ASP A 28 6.82 -18.71 -11.50
C ASP A 28 7.02 -19.18 -10.04
N THR A 29 8.03 -19.97 -9.78
CA THR A 29 8.25 -20.57 -8.46
C THR A 29 9.66 -20.34 -7.96
N ILE A 30 9.79 -19.78 -6.74
CA ILE A 30 11.06 -19.71 -6.00
C ILE A 30 11.19 -21.01 -5.18
N PHE A 31 12.28 -21.74 -5.40
CA PHE A 31 12.62 -22.93 -4.60
C PHE A 31 13.74 -22.58 -3.64
N ILE A 32 13.58 -22.93 -2.38
CA ILE A 32 14.60 -22.79 -1.35
C ILE A 32 15.09 -24.19 -1.00
N LEU A 33 16.39 -24.46 -1.23
CA LEU A 33 17.03 -25.67 -0.70
C LEU A 33 17.36 -25.45 0.77
N THR A 34 16.82 -26.29 1.65
CA THR A 34 17.27 -26.36 3.04
C THR A 34 18.52 -27.25 3.11
N GLU A 35 19.43 -26.99 4.06
CA GLU A 35 20.70 -27.71 4.19
C GLU A 35 20.60 -29.24 4.33
N LYS A 36 19.41 -29.80 4.46
CA LYS A 36 19.18 -31.27 4.53
C LYS A 36 18.79 -31.89 3.17
N GLY A 37 18.91 -31.16 2.06
CA GLY A 37 19.00 -31.72 0.69
C GLY A 37 17.78 -32.48 0.14
N ASN A 38 16.63 -32.55 0.82
CA ASN A 38 15.59 -33.50 0.44
C ASN A 38 14.18 -32.96 0.12
N GLU A 39 13.92 -31.63 0.21
CA GLU A 39 12.64 -31.10 -0.29
C GLU A 39 12.79 -29.68 -0.80
N MET A 40 12.47 -29.45 -2.09
CA MET A 40 12.27 -28.12 -2.64
C MET A 40 10.88 -27.63 -2.21
N LYS A 41 10.80 -26.74 -1.22
CA LYS A 41 9.53 -26.09 -0.88
C LYS A 41 9.27 -24.94 -1.83
N LYS A 42 8.12 -24.98 -2.47
CA LYS A 42 7.58 -23.85 -3.24
C LYS A 42 7.31 -22.68 -2.29
N PHE A 43 8.01 -21.55 -2.46
CA PHE A 43 7.78 -20.36 -1.66
C PHE A 43 6.76 -19.47 -2.35
N ASP A 44 5.58 -19.34 -1.75
CA ASP A 44 4.50 -18.47 -2.24
C ASP A 44 4.60 -17.09 -1.57
N VAL A 45 5.16 -16.12 -2.32
CA VAL A 45 5.29 -14.73 -1.86
C VAL A 45 3.97 -14.13 -1.44
N LYS A 46 2.88 -14.43 -2.18
CA LYS A 46 1.55 -13.89 -1.85
C LYS A 46 1.04 -14.44 -0.54
N GLN A 47 1.21 -15.74 -0.33
CA GLN A 47 0.79 -16.38 0.93
C GLN A 47 1.60 -15.85 2.13
N ASP A 48 2.90 -15.62 1.98
CA ASP A 48 3.74 -15.04 3.03
C ASP A 48 3.29 -13.62 3.40
N VAL A 49 3.01 -12.79 2.40
CA VAL A 49 2.48 -11.43 2.62
C VAL A 49 1.15 -11.47 3.37
N VAL A 50 0.22 -12.32 2.93
CA VAL A 50 -1.09 -12.46 3.58
C VAL A 50 -0.95 -12.92 5.03
N ASN A 51 -0.11 -13.91 5.30
CA ASN A 51 0.13 -14.40 6.66
C ASN A 51 0.67 -13.29 7.58
N ARG A 52 1.59 -12.49 7.10
CA ARG A 52 2.15 -11.33 7.85
C ARG A 52 1.09 -10.27 8.13
N ILE A 53 0.21 -10.00 7.18
CA ILE A 53 -0.91 -9.07 7.36
C ILE A 53 -1.90 -9.61 8.40
N ILE A 54 -2.28 -10.88 8.31
CA ILE A 54 -3.16 -11.53 9.29
C ILE A 54 -2.55 -11.46 10.69
N GLU A 55 -1.30 -11.87 10.83
CA GLU A 55 -0.57 -11.83 12.11
C GLU A 55 -0.58 -10.42 12.71
N LYS A 56 -0.36 -9.41 11.88
CA LYS A 56 -0.36 -8.01 12.34
C LYS A 56 -1.75 -7.57 12.80
N PHE A 57 -2.82 -7.88 12.05
CA PHE A 57 -4.18 -7.59 12.48
C PHE A 57 -4.57 -8.30 13.78
N GLU A 58 -4.09 -9.54 13.98
CA GLU A 58 -4.36 -10.30 15.21
C GLU A 58 -3.59 -9.76 16.43
N THR A 59 -2.44 -9.10 16.22
CA THR A 59 -1.58 -8.60 17.30
C THR A 59 -1.87 -7.17 17.75
N VAL A 60 -2.46 -6.34 16.87
CA VAL A 60 -2.70 -4.89 17.16
C VAL A 60 -3.94 -4.67 18.01
N GLY A 61 -4.79 -5.67 18.18
CA GLY A 61 -6.04 -5.55 18.94
C GLY A 61 -7.27 -5.27 18.06
N GLU A 62 -8.45 -5.35 18.66
CA GLU A 62 -9.72 -5.31 17.89
C GLU A 62 -10.08 -3.92 17.36
N PHE A 63 -9.33 -2.86 17.71
CA PHE A 63 -9.75 -1.46 17.50
C PHE A 63 -8.72 -0.56 16.83
N GLU A 64 -7.63 -1.11 16.28
CA GLU A 64 -6.60 -0.29 15.62
C GLU A 64 -6.25 -0.84 14.24
N MET A 65 -6.11 0.06 13.26
CA MET A 65 -5.50 -0.31 11.98
C MET A 65 -4.00 -0.57 12.19
N PRO A 66 -3.47 -1.66 11.62
CA PRO A 66 -2.05 -1.98 11.74
C PRO A 66 -1.15 -1.09 10.89
N PHE A 67 -1.67 0.01 10.34
CA PHE A 67 -1.00 0.89 9.39
C PHE A 67 -0.79 2.27 10.00
N LYS A 68 0.45 2.80 9.98
CA LYS A 68 0.78 4.08 10.59
C LYS A 68 1.17 5.17 9.59
N THR A 69 1.86 4.83 8.52
CA THR A 69 2.43 5.82 7.60
C THR A 69 2.27 5.35 6.17
N PHE A 70 1.60 6.11 5.34
CA PHE A 70 1.30 5.75 3.96
C PHE A 70 2.17 6.46 2.91
N GLY A 71 2.70 7.65 3.17
CA GLY A 71 3.54 8.44 2.25
C GLY A 71 4.96 7.92 2.07
N THR A 72 5.13 6.60 2.09
CA THR A 72 6.43 5.96 2.06
C THR A 72 7.16 6.16 0.74
N GLN A 73 8.42 6.62 0.80
CA GLN A 73 9.27 6.87 -0.37
C GLN A 73 10.71 6.41 -0.17
N ASN A 74 11.38 6.15 -1.27
CA ASN A 74 12.82 5.87 -1.24
C ASN A 74 13.59 7.18 -1.06
N PHE A 75 14.37 7.30 0.03
CA PHE A 75 15.05 8.54 0.39
C PHE A 75 16.04 9.03 -0.66
N LYS A 76 16.64 8.11 -1.43
CA LYS A 76 17.69 8.42 -2.41
C LYS A 76 17.13 8.82 -3.77
N THR A 77 16.02 8.19 -4.19
CA THR A 77 15.45 8.36 -5.53
C THR A 77 14.17 9.19 -5.53
N GLY A 78 13.56 9.45 -4.38
CA GLY A 78 12.24 10.08 -4.27
C GLY A 78 11.09 9.17 -4.73
N HIS A 79 11.38 7.95 -5.23
CA HIS A 79 10.35 7.04 -5.72
C HIS A 79 9.37 6.67 -4.60
N ARG A 80 8.09 6.96 -4.79
CA ARG A 80 7.02 6.59 -3.85
C ARG A 80 6.69 5.11 -4.01
N TYR A 81 6.60 4.40 -2.90
CA TYR A 81 6.14 3.01 -2.90
C TYR A 81 4.65 2.94 -3.20
N ARG A 82 4.21 1.86 -3.87
CA ARG A 82 2.86 1.75 -4.43
C ARG A 82 2.22 0.40 -4.12
N GLY A 83 0.88 0.34 -4.17
CA GLY A 83 0.11 -0.87 -4.02
C GLY A 83 0.39 -1.59 -2.70
N ILE A 84 0.60 -2.90 -2.75
CA ILE A 84 0.81 -3.73 -1.55
C ILE A 84 2.03 -3.28 -0.71
N ASN A 85 3.04 -2.64 -1.33
CA ASN A 85 4.22 -2.19 -0.61
C ASN A 85 3.91 -1.07 0.38
N ILE A 86 2.94 -0.21 0.09
CA ILE A 86 2.49 0.81 1.03
C ILE A 86 2.01 0.15 2.33
N LEU A 87 1.18 -0.89 2.23
CA LEU A 87 0.69 -1.63 3.39
C LEU A 87 1.80 -2.32 4.15
N LEU A 88 2.74 -2.98 3.44
CA LEU A 88 3.86 -3.66 4.07
C LEU A 88 4.78 -2.71 4.85
N LEU A 89 5.02 -1.51 4.34
CA LEU A 89 5.83 -0.49 4.99
C LEU A 89 5.07 0.19 6.13
N ALA A 90 3.80 0.50 5.95
CA ALA A 90 2.95 1.07 7.00
C ALA A 90 2.80 0.14 8.21
N MET A 91 2.68 -1.17 7.98
CA MET A 91 2.65 -2.19 9.06
C MET A 91 3.97 -2.30 9.84
N ALA A 92 5.09 -1.83 9.30
CA ALA A 92 6.36 -1.87 10.01
C ALA A 92 6.40 -0.93 11.24
N GLY A 93 5.47 0.04 11.31
CA GLY A 93 5.22 0.85 12.50
C GLY A 93 6.18 2.03 12.70
N TYR A 94 6.90 2.44 11.66
CA TYR A 94 7.74 3.63 11.67
C TYR A 94 6.95 4.86 11.24
N SER A 95 7.27 6.00 11.83
CA SER A 95 6.65 7.29 11.52
C SER A 95 7.34 8.02 10.36
N SER A 96 8.63 7.74 10.13
CA SER A 96 9.36 8.33 9.01
C SER A 96 8.90 7.77 7.67
N PRO A 97 8.60 8.62 6.66
CA PRO A 97 8.25 8.16 5.31
C PRO A 97 9.44 7.66 4.50
N TYR A 98 10.67 7.86 4.98
CA TYR A 98 11.88 7.60 4.22
C TYR A 98 12.39 6.18 4.41
N TRP A 99 12.58 5.50 3.28
CA TRP A 99 13.06 4.13 3.22
C TRP A 99 14.18 3.99 2.20
N GLY A 100 15.06 3.03 2.42
CA GLY A 100 16.15 2.73 1.49
C GLY A 100 16.66 1.31 1.64
N THR A 101 17.32 0.81 0.59
CA THR A 101 18.02 -0.48 0.72
C THR A 101 19.23 -0.32 1.63
N PRO A 102 19.70 -1.39 2.32
CA PRO A 102 20.93 -1.33 3.13
C PRO A 102 22.11 -0.71 2.36
N LYS A 103 22.24 -1.05 1.07
CA LYS A 103 23.28 -0.49 0.21
C LYS A 103 23.16 1.04 0.04
N GLN A 104 21.94 1.53 -0.18
CA GLN A 104 21.69 2.96 -0.33
C GLN A 104 22.03 3.75 0.94
N TRP A 105 21.69 3.21 2.11
CA TRP A 105 22.01 3.83 3.39
C TRP A 105 23.52 3.88 3.65
N ILE A 106 24.25 2.77 3.39
CA ILE A 106 25.72 2.74 3.49
C ILE A 106 26.37 3.75 2.53
N GLU A 107 25.90 3.83 1.27
CA GLU A 107 26.38 4.80 0.29
C GLU A 107 26.10 6.25 0.69
N ALA A 108 25.07 6.49 1.49
CA ALA A 108 24.77 7.81 2.06
C ALA A 108 25.56 8.12 3.34
N GLY A 109 26.43 7.20 3.78
CA GLY A 109 27.26 7.37 4.98
C GLY A 109 26.53 7.02 6.28
N ALA A 110 25.33 6.44 6.23
CA ALA A 110 24.60 6.04 7.43
C ALA A 110 25.09 4.72 8.01
N ASP A 111 25.09 4.61 9.34
CA ASP A 111 25.30 3.37 10.04
C ASP A 111 23.96 2.62 10.19
N ILE A 112 23.95 1.37 9.74
CA ILE A 112 22.79 0.47 9.76
C ILE A 112 22.93 -0.66 10.80
N SER A 113 23.87 -0.53 11.71
CA SER A 113 24.16 -1.55 12.73
C SER A 113 22.93 -1.82 13.61
N GLY A 114 22.53 -3.09 13.71
CA GLY A 114 21.35 -3.51 14.48
C GLY A 114 19.98 -3.29 13.79
N ALA A 115 19.96 -2.66 12.62
CA ALA A 115 18.71 -2.42 11.89
C ALA A 115 18.10 -3.73 11.37
N LYS A 116 16.75 -3.83 11.43
CA LYS A 116 15.98 -4.98 10.95
C LYS A 116 15.30 -4.65 9.64
N CYS A 117 15.63 -5.40 8.58
CA CYS A 117 15.05 -5.18 7.27
C CYS A 117 13.54 -5.47 7.23
N THR A 118 12.80 -4.57 6.59
CA THR A 118 11.43 -4.80 6.14
C THR A 118 11.47 -5.29 4.70
N LYS A 119 10.65 -6.31 4.40
CA LYS A 119 10.57 -6.88 3.05
C LYS A 119 9.46 -6.20 2.25
N ILE A 120 9.80 -5.74 1.06
CA ILE A 120 8.87 -5.27 0.04
C ILE A 120 8.84 -6.23 -1.13
N VAL A 121 7.76 -6.22 -1.90
CA VAL A 121 7.54 -7.09 -3.06
C VAL A 121 7.77 -6.30 -4.34
N PHE A 122 8.62 -6.79 -5.19
CA PHE A 122 8.81 -6.28 -6.54
C PHE A 122 8.28 -7.29 -7.56
N TRP A 123 7.36 -6.85 -8.40
CA TRP A 123 6.80 -7.66 -9.47
C TRP A 123 7.57 -7.42 -10.76
N ASN A 124 8.04 -8.50 -11.37
CA ASN A 124 8.57 -8.48 -12.72
C ASN A 124 7.53 -9.11 -13.65
N ILE A 125 7.29 -8.45 -14.75
CA ILE A 125 6.41 -8.93 -15.81
C ILE A 125 7.28 -9.07 -17.07
N LYS A 126 7.33 -10.27 -17.63
CA LYS A 126 8.02 -10.53 -18.91
C LYS A 126 7.01 -11.08 -19.90
N LYS A 127 6.95 -10.45 -21.06
CA LYS A 127 6.24 -10.97 -22.22
C LYS A 127 7.21 -11.78 -23.05
N TYR A 128 6.77 -12.92 -23.55
CA TYR A 128 7.50 -13.77 -24.46
C TYR A 128 6.53 -14.41 -25.45
N GLU A 129 7.02 -14.69 -26.63
CA GLU A 129 6.29 -15.45 -27.64
C GLU A 129 6.51 -16.94 -27.37
N ASP A 130 5.44 -17.69 -27.29
CA ASP A 130 5.48 -19.13 -27.10
C ASP A 130 5.92 -19.78 -28.39
N GLU A 131 7.02 -20.51 -28.35
CA GLU A 131 7.66 -21.09 -29.57
C GLU A 131 6.78 -22.14 -30.25
N GLU A 132 5.81 -22.75 -29.57
CA GLU A 132 4.93 -23.80 -30.14
C GLU A 132 3.62 -23.20 -30.67
N SER A 133 3.05 -22.19 -30.03
CA SER A 133 1.76 -21.61 -30.43
C SER A 133 1.87 -20.28 -31.17
N GLY A 134 3.02 -19.60 -31.14
CA GLY A 134 3.20 -18.24 -31.65
C GLY A 134 2.42 -17.16 -30.90
N GLU A 135 1.83 -17.48 -29.74
CA GLU A 135 1.06 -16.55 -28.95
C GLU A 135 1.95 -15.78 -27.95
N GLU A 136 1.64 -14.49 -27.76
CA GLU A 136 2.30 -13.69 -26.74
C GLU A 136 1.81 -14.13 -25.36
N LYS A 137 2.71 -14.70 -24.54
CA LYS A 137 2.45 -15.11 -23.16
C LYS A 137 3.12 -14.15 -22.19
N THR A 138 2.45 -13.90 -21.05
CA THR A 138 2.96 -13.04 -20.00
C THR A 138 3.27 -13.88 -18.76
N VAL A 139 4.51 -13.78 -18.27
CA VAL A 139 4.93 -14.37 -17.00
C VAL A 139 5.21 -13.26 -16.02
N ALA A 140 4.58 -13.34 -14.85
CA ALA A 140 4.82 -12.43 -13.73
C ALA A 140 5.45 -13.21 -12.57
N TRP A 141 6.55 -12.69 -12.02
CA TRP A 141 7.16 -13.25 -10.82
C TRP A 141 7.47 -12.15 -9.81
N ALA A 142 7.37 -12.50 -8.53
CA ALA A 142 7.63 -11.61 -7.43
C ALA A 142 9.00 -11.88 -6.81
N LYS A 143 9.70 -10.81 -6.40
CA LYS A 143 10.92 -10.87 -5.61
C LYS A 143 10.77 -10.01 -4.36
N TYR A 144 11.37 -10.45 -3.26
CA TYR A 144 11.54 -9.62 -2.10
C TYR A 144 12.79 -8.75 -2.23
N TYR A 145 12.63 -7.48 -1.83
CA TYR A 145 13.73 -6.58 -1.54
C TYR A 145 13.70 -6.18 -0.07
N ASN A 146 14.87 -6.02 0.49
CA ASN A 146 15.03 -5.56 1.86
C ASN A 146 15.22 -4.06 1.87
N VAL A 147 14.45 -3.38 2.71
CA VAL A 147 14.58 -1.95 2.96
C VAL A 147 14.64 -1.68 4.46
N LEU A 148 15.26 -0.57 4.83
CA LEU A 148 15.35 -0.06 6.19
C LEU A 148 14.69 1.31 6.23
N ASN A 149 14.00 1.60 7.34
CA ASN A 149 13.45 2.92 7.61
C ASN A 149 14.53 3.87 8.14
N ALA A 150 14.36 5.16 7.90
CA ALA A 150 15.24 6.20 8.41
C ALA A 150 15.42 6.19 9.94
N GLU A 151 14.38 5.79 10.69
CA GLU A 151 14.45 5.69 12.16
C GLU A 151 15.37 4.57 12.67
N GLN A 152 15.79 3.66 11.78
CA GLN A 152 16.67 2.54 12.13
C GLN A 152 18.14 2.80 11.86
N VAL A 153 18.46 3.92 11.25
CA VAL A 153 19.82 4.26 10.83
C VAL A 153 20.32 5.50 11.59
N THR A 154 21.63 5.65 11.72
CA THR A 154 22.25 6.83 12.32
C THR A 154 23.18 7.50 11.33
N GLY A 155 23.42 8.81 11.50
CA GLY A 155 24.29 9.58 10.59
C GLY A 155 23.60 10.05 9.32
N TRP A 156 22.27 9.95 9.23
CA TRP A 156 21.46 10.55 8.17
C TRP A 156 20.30 11.35 8.79
N GLU A 157 20.07 12.51 8.27
CA GLU A 157 18.99 13.39 8.71
C GLU A 157 17.96 13.55 7.58
N ALA A 158 16.68 13.45 7.95
CA ALA A 158 15.59 13.68 7.02
C ALA A 158 15.59 15.14 6.56
N PRO A 159 15.22 15.42 5.30
CA PRO A 159 14.90 16.78 4.89
C PRO A 159 13.85 17.37 5.83
N VAL A 160 14.03 18.62 6.20
CA VAL A 160 13.04 19.34 7.00
C VAL A 160 11.78 19.45 6.14
N ALA A 161 10.72 18.74 6.55
CA ALA A 161 9.43 18.91 5.90
C ALA A 161 8.89 20.30 6.26
N ASP A 162 8.43 21.05 5.27
CA ASP A 162 7.64 22.25 5.52
C ASP A 162 6.37 21.83 6.27
N GLN A 163 6.29 22.21 7.54
CA GLN A 163 5.07 22.00 8.30
C GLN A 163 4.01 22.97 7.78
N LYS A 164 3.02 22.43 7.09
CA LYS A 164 1.87 23.20 6.65
C LYS A 164 1.01 23.56 7.85
N ASP A 165 0.59 24.81 7.92
CA ASP A 165 -0.41 25.21 8.91
C ASP A 165 -1.83 24.71 8.51
N GLU A 166 -2.76 24.75 9.44
CA GLU A 166 -4.13 24.27 9.21
C GLU A 166 -4.83 25.02 8.05
N THR A 167 -4.54 26.30 7.87
CA THR A 167 -5.09 27.12 6.79
C THR A 167 -4.60 26.60 5.44
N GLN A 168 -3.31 26.29 5.34
CA GLN A 168 -2.71 25.72 4.12
C GLN A 168 -3.31 24.34 3.78
N ILE A 169 -3.50 23.50 4.79
CA ILE A 169 -4.12 22.17 4.63
C ILE A 169 -5.55 22.32 4.10
N ILE A 170 -6.35 23.26 4.64
CA ILE A 170 -7.72 23.51 4.19
C ILE A 170 -7.74 23.95 2.72
N ILE A 171 -6.89 24.90 2.34
CA ILE A 171 -6.83 25.43 0.98
C ILE A 171 -6.48 24.32 -0.02
N GLU A 172 -5.47 23.54 0.27
CA GLU A 172 -5.01 22.45 -0.61
C GLU A 172 -6.03 21.32 -0.71
N ALA A 173 -6.65 20.92 0.41
CA ALA A 173 -7.67 19.88 0.43
C ALA A 173 -8.93 20.32 -0.31
N ASP A 174 -9.42 21.55 -0.09
CA ASP A 174 -10.57 22.09 -0.82
C ASP A 174 -10.30 22.13 -2.33
N ALA A 175 -9.13 22.61 -2.75
CA ALA A 175 -8.77 22.63 -4.16
C ALA A 175 -8.74 21.21 -4.74
N PHE A 176 -8.10 20.26 -4.02
CA PHE A 176 -7.99 18.88 -4.45
C PHE A 176 -9.36 18.23 -4.65
N PHE A 177 -10.24 18.27 -3.65
CA PHE A 177 -11.55 17.62 -3.72
C PHE A 177 -12.50 18.32 -4.68
N ASN A 178 -12.42 19.65 -4.83
CA ASN A 178 -13.19 20.39 -5.84
C ASN A 178 -12.80 20.00 -7.27
N ASN A 179 -11.52 19.77 -7.53
CA ASN A 179 -11.02 19.36 -8.86
C ASN A 179 -11.49 17.95 -9.25
N ILE A 180 -11.76 17.06 -8.30
CA ILE A 180 -12.34 15.73 -8.56
C ILE A 180 -13.73 15.85 -9.20
N GLY A 181 -14.48 16.93 -8.91
CA GLY A 181 -15.75 17.23 -9.53
C GLY A 181 -16.93 16.34 -9.08
N VAL A 182 -16.77 15.54 -8.03
CA VAL A 182 -17.89 14.79 -7.44
C VAL A 182 -18.74 15.73 -6.61
N LYS A 183 -20.05 15.77 -6.93
CA LYS A 183 -20.97 16.62 -6.19
C LYS A 183 -21.07 16.20 -4.73
N THR A 184 -20.86 17.14 -3.81
CA THR A 184 -21.03 16.95 -2.38
C THR A 184 -22.22 17.78 -1.90
N ASN A 185 -23.14 17.15 -1.16
CA ASN A 185 -24.27 17.79 -0.51
C ASN A 185 -24.14 17.63 1.01
N GLU A 186 -24.62 18.61 1.73
CA GLU A 186 -24.74 18.52 3.18
C GLU A 186 -25.85 17.56 3.60
N THR A 187 -25.62 16.83 4.68
CA THR A 187 -26.62 15.98 5.34
C THR A 187 -26.81 16.35 6.80
N PHE A 188 -28.01 16.13 7.31
CA PHE A 188 -28.37 16.42 8.71
C PHE A 188 -28.52 15.15 9.56
N ASP A 189 -28.28 13.95 8.98
CA ASP A 189 -28.40 12.68 9.70
C ASP A 189 -27.11 12.26 10.44
N GLY A 190 -26.09 13.11 10.37
CA GLY A 190 -24.80 12.91 11.07
C GLY A 190 -23.88 11.85 10.42
N ARG A 191 -24.24 11.31 9.24
CA ARG A 191 -23.47 10.29 8.54
C ARG A 191 -22.91 10.82 7.23
N ALA A 192 -21.70 10.44 6.90
CA ALA A 192 -21.14 10.62 5.57
C ALA A 192 -21.37 9.34 4.74
N TYR A 193 -21.74 9.51 3.47
CA TYR A 193 -21.92 8.38 2.55
C TYR A 193 -21.97 8.83 1.10
N TYR A 194 -21.48 7.97 0.20
CA TYR A 194 -21.63 8.14 -1.23
C TYR A 194 -22.84 7.35 -1.76
N VAL A 195 -23.66 7.97 -2.62
CA VAL A 195 -24.83 7.36 -3.27
C VAL A 195 -24.55 7.08 -4.74
N PRO A 196 -24.21 5.84 -5.14
CA PRO A 196 -23.83 5.51 -6.52
C PRO A 196 -24.87 5.85 -7.57
N SER A 197 -26.18 5.66 -7.26
CA SER A 197 -27.28 5.91 -8.21
C SER A 197 -27.51 7.39 -8.51
N LYS A 198 -27.02 8.29 -7.65
CA LYS A 198 -27.11 9.75 -7.82
C LYS A 198 -25.77 10.38 -8.17
N ASP A 199 -24.68 9.63 -8.00
CA ASP A 199 -23.31 10.12 -8.09
C ASP A 199 -23.07 11.35 -7.18
N ILE A 200 -23.50 11.25 -5.93
CA ILE A 200 -23.44 12.34 -4.93
C ILE A 200 -22.87 11.80 -3.63
N ILE A 201 -21.94 12.55 -3.06
CA ILE A 201 -21.47 12.38 -1.68
C ILE A 201 -22.36 13.22 -0.75
N PHE A 202 -22.78 12.65 0.36
CA PHE A 202 -23.43 13.37 1.45
C PHE A 202 -22.48 13.45 2.63
N MET A 203 -22.25 14.66 3.14
CA MET A 203 -21.35 14.97 4.24
C MET A 203 -22.08 15.76 5.32
N PRO A 204 -21.86 15.49 6.62
CA PRO A 204 -22.23 16.42 7.67
C PRO A 204 -21.50 17.77 7.49
N ALA A 205 -22.08 18.86 7.97
CA ALA A 205 -21.42 20.15 8.00
C ALA A 205 -20.09 20.07 8.76
N ARG A 206 -19.07 20.86 8.36
CA ARG A 206 -17.73 20.80 8.97
C ARG A 206 -17.75 21.02 10.49
N GLU A 207 -18.58 21.93 10.96
CA GLU A 207 -18.75 22.25 12.38
C GLU A 207 -19.28 21.07 13.22
N ASN A 208 -19.81 20.03 12.58
CA ASN A 208 -20.31 18.83 13.26
C ASN A 208 -19.21 17.77 13.49
N PHE A 209 -18.00 18.00 12.96
CA PHE A 209 -16.88 17.12 13.20
C PHE A 209 -16.13 17.49 14.48
N ASN A 210 -15.64 16.49 15.17
CA ASN A 210 -14.88 16.65 16.40
C ASN A 210 -13.43 16.21 16.21
N ALA A 211 -12.53 16.85 16.96
CA ALA A 211 -11.16 16.39 17.06
C ALA A 211 -11.10 15.01 17.75
N THR A 212 -10.14 14.20 17.35
CA THR A 212 -9.77 12.94 18.00
C THR A 212 -8.50 13.11 18.82
N LYS A 213 -7.88 12.02 19.25
CA LYS A 213 -6.59 12.09 19.98
C LYS A 213 -5.43 12.51 19.07
N THR A 214 -5.51 12.23 17.77
CA THR A 214 -4.40 12.41 16.81
C THR A 214 -4.78 13.26 15.60
N SER A 215 -6.06 13.63 15.44
CA SER A 215 -6.56 14.43 14.33
C SER A 215 -7.39 15.60 14.82
N SER A 216 -7.24 16.76 14.19
CA SER A 216 -8.13 17.92 14.42
C SER A 216 -9.52 17.64 13.82
N ALA A 217 -10.52 18.46 14.16
CA ALA A 217 -11.86 18.38 13.56
C ALA A 217 -11.82 18.57 12.04
N THR A 218 -10.96 19.47 11.56
CA THR A 218 -10.70 19.71 10.15
C THR A 218 -10.13 18.47 9.45
N GLU A 219 -9.14 17.84 10.03
CA GLU A 219 -8.54 16.61 9.49
C GLU A 219 -9.54 15.46 9.49
N THR A 220 -10.37 15.34 10.53
CA THR A 220 -11.44 14.33 10.58
C THR A 220 -12.48 14.54 9.46
N TYR A 221 -12.84 15.79 9.16
CA TYR A 221 -13.72 16.11 8.03
C TYR A 221 -13.09 15.66 6.71
N TYR A 222 -11.84 16.05 6.40
CA TYR A 222 -11.20 15.75 5.14
C TYR A 222 -10.84 14.27 4.98
N SER A 223 -10.48 13.58 6.04
CA SER A 223 -10.26 12.13 5.97
C SER A 223 -11.55 11.38 5.64
N THR A 224 -12.68 11.84 6.20
CA THR A 224 -14.01 11.31 5.84
C THR A 224 -14.36 11.62 4.40
N LEU A 225 -14.14 12.85 3.95
CA LEU A 225 -14.39 13.24 2.56
C LEU A 225 -13.51 12.46 1.57
N ALA A 226 -12.25 12.18 1.93
CA ALA A 226 -11.36 11.34 1.16
C ALA A 226 -11.92 9.91 0.99
N HIS A 227 -12.42 9.31 2.08
CA HIS A 227 -13.04 7.99 2.06
C HIS A 227 -14.24 7.93 1.10
N GLU A 228 -15.15 8.90 1.19
CA GLU A 228 -16.32 8.95 0.31
C GLU A 228 -15.95 9.22 -1.17
N ASN A 229 -14.90 10.02 -1.41
CA ASN A 229 -14.38 10.21 -2.77
C ASN A 229 -13.76 8.93 -3.34
N VAL A 230 -13.07 8.11 -2.54
CA VAL A 230 -12.59 6.80 -2.99
C VAL A 230 -13.78 5.93 -3.41
N HIS A 231 -14.87 5.89 -2.63
CA HIS A 231 -16.10 5.21 -3.04
C HIS A 231 -16.66 5.76 -4.36
N ALA A 232 -16.65 7.07 -4.54
CA ALA A 232 -17.14 7.69 -5.77
C ALA A 232 -16.34 7.26 -7.01
N THR A 233 -15.05 6.92 -6.86
CA THR A 233 -14.25 6.42 -8.00
C THR A 233 -14.73 5.09 -8.57
N LYS A 234 -15.61 4.35 -7.88
CA LYS A 234 -16.13 3.07 -8.39
C LYS A 234 -17.08 3.25 -9.60
N GLN A 235 -17.54 4.46 -9.88
CA GLN A 235 -18.39 4.73 -11.03
C GLN A 235 -17.76 4.27 -12.34
N LYS A 236 -18.63 3.84 -13.27
CA LYS A 236 -18.21 3.34 -14.58
C LYS A 236 -17.42 4.37 -15.40
N SER A 237 -17.75 5.65 -15.22
CA SER A 237 -17.04 6.77 -15.86
C SER A 237 -15.67 7.09 -15.26
N ARG A 238 -15.28 6.43 -14.16
CA ARG A 238 -14.01 6.65 -13.44
C ARG A 238 -13.16 5.38 -13.46
N CYS A 239 -13.12 4.62 -12.37
CA CYS A 239 -12.32 3.39 -12.29
C CYS A 239 -13.11 2.12 -12.64
N ASP A 240 -14.42 2.21 -12.90
CA ASP A 240 -15.30 1.07 -13.22
C ASP A 240 -15.10 -0.13 -12.29
N ARG A 241 -15.11 0.17 -10.96
CA ARG A 241 -14.75 -0.82 -9.94
C ARG A 241 -15.98 -1.51 -9.38
N ASP A 242 -16.00 -2.83 -9.47
CA ASP A 242 -16.98 -3.69 -8.80
C ASP A 242 -16.25 -4.68 -7.89
N MET A 243 -16.39 -4.51 -6.58
CA MET A 243 -15.78 -5.38 -5.58
C MET A 243 -16.76 -6.49 -5.19
N LYS A 244 -16.24 -7.71 -5.01
CA LYS A 244 -17.04 -8.92 -4.70
C LYS A 244 -17.89 -8.82 -3.43
N SER A 245 -17.58 -7.90 -2.53
CA SER A 245 -18.32 -7.69 -1.28
C SER A 245 -18.20 -6.24 -0.81
N TYR A 246 -19.17 -5.82 0.00
CA TYR A 246 -19.13 -4.50 0.64
C TYR A 246 -17.87 -4.33 1.50
N ALA A 247 -17.50 -5.33 2.31
CA ALA A 247 -16.28 -5.27 3.12
C ALA A 247 -15.00 -5.10 2.27
N ALA A 248 -14.97 -5.63 1.04
CA ALA A 248 -13.84 -5.44 0.13
C ALA A 248 -13.78 -4.00 -0.40
N GLU A 249 -14.92 -3.41 -0.70
CA GLU A 249 -15.02 -2.01 -1.13
C GLU A 249 -14.63 -1.05 0.00
N GLU A 250 -15.06 -1.31 1.24
CA GLU A 250 -14.65 -0.55 2.41
C GLU A 250 -13.13 -0.59 2.61
N LEU A 251 -12.49 -1.76 2.42
CA LEU A 251 -11.04 -1.85 2.52
C LEU A 251 -10.33 -1.03 1.45
N VAL A 252 -10.87 -0.98 0.23
CA VAL A 252 -10.35 -0.10 -0.84
C VAL A 252 -10.47 1.36 -0.42
N ALA A 253 -11.62 1.75 0.13
CA ALA A 253 -11.88 3.12 0.56
C ALA A 253 -10.96 3.55 1.70
N GLU A 254 -10.75 2.68 2.70
CA GLU A 254 -9.82 2.93 3.80
C GLU A 254 -8.38 3.12 3.34
N ILE A 255 -7.88 2.20 2.52
CA ILE A 255 -6.51 2.29 2.01
C ILE A 255 -6.33 3.53 1.14
N GLY A 256 -7.28 3.82 0.26
CA GLY A 256 -7.24 4.98 -0.63
C GLY A 256 -7.33 6.30 0.12
N ALA A 257 -8.22 6.40 1.11
CA ALA A 257 -8.34 7.58 1.97
C ALA A 257 -7.04 7.84 2.75
N ALA A 258 -6.45 6.81 3.32
CA ALA A 258 -5.18 6.94 4.03
C ALA A 258 -4.03 7.41 3.12
N MET A 259 -3.98 6.96 1.86
CA MET A 259 -3.03 7.45 0.86
C MET A 259 -3.24 8.93 0.53
N LEU A 260 -4.50 9.36 0.37
CA LEU A 260 -4.84 10.76 0.08
C LEU A 260 -4.55 11.67 1.27
N CYS A 261 -4.92 11.25 2.47
CA CYS A 261 -4.65 12.00 3.68
C CYS A 261 -3.15 12.26 3.84
N GLU A 262 -2.32 11.25 3.64
CA GLU A 262 -0.87 11.42 3.66
C GLU A 262 -0.38 12.40 2.59
N GLN A 263 -0.89 12.30 1.36
CA GLN A 263 -0.53 13.20 0.26
C GLN A 263 -0.88 14.67 0.58
N LEU A 264 -2.02 14.89 1.24
CA LEU A 264 -2.52 16.21 1.61
C LEU A 264 -2.03 16.70 2.97
N SER A 265 -1.14 15.94 3.63
CA SER A 265 -0.63 16.24 4.98
C SER A 265 -1.75 16.29 6.06
N ILE A 266 -2.76 15.46 5.89
CA ILE A 266 -3.89 15.30 6.80
C ILE A 266 -3.64 14.07 7.67
N SER A 267 -3.73 14.23 9.00
CA SER A 267 -3.74 13.06 9.89
C SER A 267 -5.04 12.29 9.70
N SER A 268 -4.92 10.97 9.53
CA SER A 268 -6.08 10.11 9.39
C SER A 268 -6.12 9.07 10.50
N GLU A 269 -7.27 8.96 11.14
CA GLU A 269 -7.62 7.85 12.01
C GLU A 269 -8.69 7.00 11.34
N MET A 270 -8.67 5.70 11.63
CA MET A 270 -9.76 4.82 11.19
C MET A 270 -11.04 5.20 11.93
N ARG A 271 -12.13 5.28 11.21
CA ARG A 271 -13.45 5.53 11.76
C ARG A 271 -13.91 4.37 12.65
N ASP A 272 -14.54 4.68 13.77
CA ASP A 272 -15.02 3.67 14.73
C ASP A 272 -16.03 2.69 14.12
N ASP A 273 -16.82 3.15 13.14
CA ASP A 273 -17.77 2.28 12.40
C ASP A 273 -17.08 1.26 11.49
N HIS A 274 -15.82 1.46 11.11
CA HIS A 274 -15.04 0.54 10.28
C HIS A 274 -14.40 -0.61 11.05
N VAL A 275 -14.26 -0.49 12.36
CA VAL A 275 -13.77 -1.58 13.25
C VAL A 275 -14.58 -2.87 13.04
N ALA A 276 -15.89 -2.74 12.79
CA ALA A 276 -16.76 -3.89 12.50
C ALA A 276 -16.34 -4.71 11.27
N TYR A 277 -15.61 -4.09 10.31
CA TYR A 277 -15.16 -4.78 9.09
C TYR A 277 -13.88 -5.58 9.29
N ILE A 278 -13.06 -5.31 10.30
CA ILE A 278 -11.79 -6.02 10.54
C ILE A 278 -12.00 -7.54 10.59
N LYS A 279 -13.04 -8.01 11.27
CA LYS A 279 -13.38 -9.45 11.33
C LYS A 279 -13.71 -10.02 9.94
N SER A 280 -14.44 -9.24 9.13
CA SER A 280 -14.77 -9.63 7.75
C SER A 280 -13.54 -9.64 6.85
N TRP A 281 -12.64 -8.66 7.00
CA TRP A 281 -11.37 -8.61 6.28
C TRP A 281 -10.46 -9.78 6.62
N LEU A 282 -10.30 -10.09 7.92
CA LEU A 282 -9.55 -11.27 8.38
C LEU A 282 -10.10 -12.57 7.80
N LYS A 283 -11.44 -12.73 7.78
CA LYS A 283 -12.08 -13.88 7.17
C LYS A 283 -11.80 -13.95 5.66
N ALA A 284 -11.88 -12.82 4.95
CA ALA A 284 -11.59 -12.74 3.52
C ALA A 284 -10.13 -13.06 3.22
N LEU A 285 -9.18 -12.51 3.98
CA LEU A 285 -7.73 -12.75 3.87
C LEU A 285 -7.36 -14.22 4.03
N ARG A 286 -8.01 -14.93 4.97
CA ARG A 286 -7.78 -16.35 5.18
C ARG A 286 -8.29 -17.23 4.04
N ASN A 287 -9.35 -16.78 3.35
CA ASN A 287 -10.00 -17.53 2.28
C ASN A 287 -9.47 -17.19 0.87
N ASP A 288 -8.98 -15.98 0.66
CA ASP A 288 -8.48 -15.51 -0.64
C ASP A 288 -7.23 -14.65 -0.47
N LYS A 289 -6.08 -15.21 -0.82
CA LYS A 289 -4.81 -14.49 -0.78
C LYS A 289 -4.71 -13.35 -1.79
N GLN A 290 -5.58 -13.29 -2.80
CA GLN A 290 -5.63 -12.17 -3.74
C GLN A 290 -6.38 -10.97 -3.17
N PHE A 291 -7.20 -11.15 -2.15
CA PHE A 291 -8.07 -10.15 -1.58
C PHE A 291 -7.34 -8.83 -1.28
N ILE A 292 -6.25 -8.88 -0.50
CA ILE A 292 -5.51 -7.68 -0.10
C ILE A 292 -4.73 -7.06 -1.27
N PHE A 293 -4.18 -7.87 -2.18
CA PHE A 293 -3.49 -7.36 -3.35
C PHE A 293 -4.45 -6.64 -4.28
N THR A 294 -5.65 -7.19 -4.45
CA THR A 294 -6.72 -6.55 -5.23
C THR A 294 -7.17 -5.25 -4.58
N ALA A 295 -7.43 -5.25 -3.26
CA ALA A 295 -7.82 -4.03 -2.54
C ALA A 295 -6.77 -2.93 -2.64
N ALA A 296 -5.49 -3.25 -2.38
CA ALA A 296 -4.39 -2.30 -2.47
C ALA A 296 -4.18 -1.76 -3.90
N SER A 297 -4.34 -2.62 -4.93
CA SER A 297 -4.28 -2.20 -6.33
C SER A 297 -5.43 -1.27 -6.70
N LYS A 298 -6.65 -1.58 -6.26
CA LYS A 298 -7.83 -0.76 -6.56
C LYS A 298 -7.85 0.56 -5.79
N ALA A 299 -7.30 0.59 -4.58
CA ALA A 299 -7.08 1.83 -3.84
C ALA A 299 -6.07 2.73 -4.57
N GLN A 300 -4.95 2.15 -5.05
CA GLN A 300 -3.97 2.90 -5.82
C GLN A 300 -4.56 3.45 -7.13
N GLU A 301 -5.35 2.65 -7.85
CA GLU A 301 -6.05 3.06 -9.08
C GLU A 301 -6.99 4.24 -8.82
N ALA A 302 -7.73 4.22 -7.69
CA ALA A 302 -8.59 5.32 -7.26
C ALA A 302 -7.81 6.61 -7.00
N VAL A 303 -6.70 6.50 -6.25
CA VAL A 303 -5.82 7.65 -5.95
C VAL A 303 -5.18 8.21 -7.22
N ASP A 304 -4.69 7.33 -8.11
CA ASP A 304 -4.11 7.76 -9.38
C ASP A 304 -5.12 8.50 -10.26
N TRP A 305 -6.36 8.01 -10.31
CA TRP A 305 -7.43 8.68 -11.03
C TRP A 305 -7.69 10.07 -10.45
N MET A 306 -7.85 10.19 -9.12
CA MET A 306 -8.09 11.49 -8.48
C MET A 306 -6.91 12.46 -8.66
N ASN A 307 -5.68 11.96 -8.66
CA ASN A 307 -4.50 12.78 -8.94
C ASN A 307 -4.47 13.28 -10.39
N LYS A 308 -4.91 12.47 -11.34
CA LYS A 308 -5.02 12.88 -12.75
C LYS A 308 -6.00 14.03 -12.95
N GLU A 309 -7.07 14.08 -12.16
CA GLU A 309 -8.06 15.18 -12.20
C GLU A 309 -7.47 16.52 -11.69
N GLN A 310 -6.28 16.52 -11.05
CA GLN A 310 -5.62 17.75 -10.61
C GLN A 310 -4.93 18.52 -11.75
N GLY A 311 -4.90 17.97 -12.99
CA GLY A 311 -4.23 18.58 -14.13
C GLY A 311 -2.71 18.43 -14.12
N GLU A 312 -2.04 19.05 -15.10
CA GLU A 312 -0.60 18.87 -15.38
C GLU A 312 0.37 19.33 -14.27
N GLN A 313 -0.12 19.91 -13.17
CA GLN A 313 0.74 20.45 -12.09
C GLN A 313 1.46 19.38 -11.27
N LEU A 314 1.16 18.10 -11.45
CA LEU A 314 1.82 17.00 -10.74
C LEU A 314 2.83 16.21 -11.59
N GLU A 315 2.98 16.52 -12.88
CA GLU A 315 3.97 15.82 -13.74
C GLU A 315 5.41 16.22 -13.45
N ASP A 316 5.66 17.37 -12.81
CA ASP A 316 7.01 17.85 -12.47
C ASP A 316 7.57 17.30 -11.13
N ALA A 317 6.84 16.45 -10.44
CA ALA A 317 7.25 15.81 -9.18
C ALA A 317 7.52 14.29 -9.29
N ALA A 318 7.64 13.76 -10.51
CA ALA A 318 7.88 12.34 -10.76
C ALA A 318 9.36 12.02 -11.02
#